data_d72ea623d454360e5cab1a6f49787c7e
#
_entry.id   d72ea623d454360e5cab1a6f49787c7e
#
_cell.length_a   1.000
_cell.length_b   1.000
_cell.length_c   1.000
_cell.angle_alpha   90.00
_cell.angle_beta   90.00
_cell.angle_gamma   90.00
#
_symmetry.space_group_name_H-M   'P 1'
#
loop_
_entity.id
_entity.type
_entity.pdbx_description
1 polymer ?
#
loop_
_entity_poly.entity_id
_entity_poly.type
_entity_poly.pdbx_seq_one_letter_code
_entity_poly.pdbx_strand_id
1 'polypeptide(L)'
;IPKTMDNDVPGTDYCIGFSTCVTRTIQMTNSLRTSAGSHERLLVLEVFGRYAGFTAMLPTMAGAANRCVIPEYKFDIDLLTKLLVDDRNANPSKYSVVLISEGAMFKGGEMVFADTEKDAYGHAKLGGIGDLVSSKLKEISSKYNNGKTINIINQKLGYMVRGGDPDFLDSI
;
A
#
# COMPACT_ATOMS: atom_id res chain seq x y z
N ILE A 1 -16.61 -0.28 -22.15
CA ILE A 1 -16.28 -1.34 -21.20
C ILE A 1 -15.38 -0.72 -20.13
N PRO A 2 -15.77 -0.78 -18.84
CA PRO A 2 -14.96 -0.25 -17.75
C PRO A 2 -13.70 -1.11 -17.54
N LYS A 3 -12.53 -0.51 -17.75
CA LYS A 3 -11.24 -1.18 -17.65
C LYS A 3 -10.28 -0.28 -16.86
N THR A 4 -10.16 -0.55 -15.59
CA THR A 4 -9.19 0.05 -14.67
C THR A 4 -8.96 -0.88 -13.49
N MET A 5 -7.75 -0.90 -12.96
CA MET A 5 -7.44 -1.68 -11.77
C MET A 5 -7.89 -1.00 -10.47
N ASP A 6 -8.14 0.31 -10.50
CA ASP A 6 -8.56 1.07 -9.31
C ASP A 6 -10.02 0.84 -8.93
N ASN A 7 -10.81 0.27 -9.87
CA ASN A 7 -12.25 0.05 -9.72
C ASN A 7 -13.03 1.32 -9.37
N ASP A 8 -12.66 2.44 -9.98
CA ASP A 8 -13.14 3.78 -9.66
C ASP A 8 -14.06 4.40 -10.74
N VAL A 9 -14.57 3.60 -11.68
CA VAL A 9 -15.49 4.06 -12.72
C VAL A 9 -16.90 4.13 -12.17
N PRO A 10 -17.52 5.33 -12.12
CA PRO A 10 -18.89 5.48 -11.65
C PRO A 10 -19.90 4.67 -12.47
N GLY A 11 -20.86 4.07 -11.80
CA GLY A 11 -21.94 3.29 -12.44
C GLY A 11 -21.59 1.86 -12.80
N THR A 12 -20.47 1.36 -12.33
CA THR A 12 -20.12 -0.06 -12.40
C THR A 12 -19.64 -0.57 -11.05
N ASP A 13 -19.97 -1.81 -10.72
CA ASP A 13 -19.50 -2.48 -9.52
C ASP A 13 -18.13 -3.12 -9.69
N TYR A 14 -17.77 -3.40 -10.96
CA TYR A 14 -16.55 -4.12 -11.30
C TYR A 14 -15.92 -3.62 -12.59
N CYS A 15 -14.62 -3.36 -12.55
CA CYS A 15 -13.80 -3.00 -13.70
C CYS A 15 -12.84 -4.13 -14.06
N ILE A 16 -12.69 -4.38 -15.37
CA ILE A 16 -11.75 -5.41 -15.88
C ILE A 16 -10.31 -5.04 -15.49
N GLY A 17 -9.59 -6.00 -14.95
CA GLY A 17 -8.22 -5.85 -14.43
C GLY A 17 -8.12 -5.62 -12.92
N PHE A 18 -9.23 -5.34 -12.26
CA PHE A 18 -9.26 -5.09 -10.82
C PHE A 18 -8.98 -6.37 -10.00
N SER A 19 -9.68 -7.46 -10.29
CA SER A 19 -9.50 -8.74 -9.59
C SER A 19 -8.07 -9.26 -9.72
N THR A 20 -7.52 -9.22 -10.93
CA THR A 20 -6.13 -9.61 -11.20
C THR A 20 -5.16 -8.77 -10.39
N CYS A 21 -5.38 -7.45 -10.32
CA CYS A 21 -4.54 -6.55 -9.53
C CYS A 21 -4.57 -6.93 -8.03
N VAL A 22 -5.75 -7.19 -7.47
CA VAL A 22 -5.91 -7.63 -6.06
C VAL A 22 -5.18 -8.95 -5.82
N THR A 23 -5.41 -9.96 -6.68
CA THR A 23 -4.78 -11.27 -6.59
C THR A 23 -3.26 -11.17 -6.64
N ARG A 24 -2.71 -10.38 -7.57
CA ARG A 24 -1.26 -10.14 -7.69
C ARG A 24 -0.69 -9.40 -6.49
N THR A 25 -1.42 -8.42 -5.96
CA THR A 25 -1.01 -7.69 -4.75
C THR A 25 -0.89 -8.65 -3.57
N ILE A 26 -1.85 -9.56 -3.38
CA ILE A 26 -1.79 -10.60 -2.33
C ILE A 26 -0.57 -11.49 -2.50
N GLN A 27 -0.33 -12.00 -3.72
CA GLN A 27 0.80 -12.88 -4.02
C GLN A 27 2.14 -12.20 -3.73
N MET A 28 2.34 -10.97 -4.20
CA MET A 28 3.57 -10.21 -4.00
C MET A 28 3.79 -9.84 -2.54
N THR A 29 2.73 -9.44 -1.84
CA THR A 29 2.80 -9.15 -0.40
C THR A 29 3.24 -10.38 0.37
N ASN A 30 2.65 -11.55 0.09
CA ASN A 30 3.02 -12.81 0.74
C ASN A 30 4.48 -13.21 0.47
N SER A 31 4.97 -13.00 -0.75
CA SER A 31 6.38 -13.24 -1.09
C SER A 31 7.34 -12.35 -0.29
N LEU A 32 6.99 -11.08 -0.11
CA LEU A 32 7.82 -10.12 0.62
C LEU A 32 7.77 -10.29 2.15
N ARG A 33 6.68 -10.87 2.69
CA ARG A 33 6.53 -11.15 4.13
C ARG A 33 7.66 -12.02 4.67
N THR A 34 8.13 -13.01 3.91
CA THR A 34 9.25 -13.87 4.29
C THR A 34 10.51 -13.06 4.56
N SER A 35 10.83 -12.12 3.66
CA SER A 35 11.99 -11.22 3.81
C SER A 35 11.81 -10.23 4.97
N ALA A 36 10.59 -9.74 5.19
CA ALA A 36 10.29 -8.85 6.30
C ALA A 36 10.47 -9.56 7.65
N GLY A 37 10.00 -10.81 7.77
CA GLY A 37 10.08 -11.62 8.97
C GLY A 37 11.52 -12.04 9.31
N SER A 38 12.33 -12.41 8.32
CA SER A 38 13.72 -12.83 8.54
C SER A 38 14.60 -11.75 9.19
N HIS A 39 14.22 -10.48 9.12
CA HIS A 39 14.97 -9.35 9.66
C HIS A 39 14.13 -8.48 10.62
N GLU A 40 12.97 -8.96 11.05
CA GLU A 40 12.08 -8.27 12.01
C GLU A 40 11.72 -6.84 11.61
N ARG A 41 11.36 -6.61 10.35
CA ARG A 41 11.15 -5.28 9.75
C ARG A 41 9.68 -4.88 9.69
N LEU A 42 9.44 -3.59 9.50
CA LEU A 42 8.18 -3.09 8.96
C LEU A 42 8.26 -3.12 7.43
N LEU A 43 7.19 -3.58 6.79
CA LEU A 43 7.07 -3.64 5.34
C LEU A 43 6.01 -2.63 4.89
N VAL A 44 6.44 -1.65 4.11
CA VAL A 44 5.60 -0.64 3.48
C VAL A 44 5.49 -0.98 2.00
N LEU A 45 4.27 -1.20 1.52
CA LEU A 45 4.01 -1.52 0.12
C LEU A 45 3.11 -0.44 -0.49
N GLU A 46 3.66 0.34 -1.43
CA GLU A 46 2.88 1.29 -2.21
C GLU A 46 2.19 0.55 -3.36
N VAL A 47 0.86 0.71 -3.44
CA VAL A 47 0.00 0.11 -4.47
C VAL A 47 -0.76 1.19 -5.22
N PHE A 48 -1.34 0.84 -6.36
CA PHE A 48 -2.24 1.74 -7.09
C PHE A 48 -3.46 2.12 -6.25
N GLY A 49 -4.19 3.11 -6.69
CA GLY A 49 -5.36 3.65 -6.03
C GLY A 49 -5.23 5.15 -5.85
N ARG A 50 -5.60 5.90 -6.91
CA ARG A 50 -5.51 7.37 -6.91
C ARG A 50 -6.59 8.00 -6.05
N TYR A 51 -7.83 7.59 -6.27
CA TYR A 51 -9.03 8.13 -5.61
C TYR A 51 -9.82 7.06 -4.87
N ALA A 52 -9.59 5.78 -5.18
CA ALA A 52 -10.22 4.64 -4.56
C ALA A 52 -9.18 3.69 -3.97
N GLY A 53 -9.38 3.30 -2.72
CA GLY A 53 -8.43 2.49 -1.96
C GLY A 53 -8.64 0.98 -2.04
N PHE A 54 -9.44 0.48 -2.97
CA PHE A 54 -9.77 -0.94 -3.08
C PHE A 54 -8.55 -1.86 -3.22
N THR A 55 -7.54 -1.41 -3.99
CA THR A 55 -6.30 -2.17 -4.23
C THR A 55 -5.41 -2.33 -2.99
N ALA A 56 -5.56 -1.46 -1.98
CA ALA A 56 -4.93 -1.63 -0.67
C ALA A 56 -5.85 -2.35 0.32
N MET A 57 -7.14 -2.01 0.30
CA MET A 57 -8.11 -2.50 1.27
C MET A 57 -8.41 -4.00 1.11
N LEU A 58 -8.72 -4.46 -0.10
CA LEU A 58 -9.13 -5.85 -0.31
C LEU A 58 -8.01 -6.87 -0.02
N PRO A 59 -6.75 -6.66 -0.45
CA PRO A 59 -5.67 -7.55 -0.03
C PRO A 59 -5.45 -7.55 1.50
N THR A 60 -5.64 -6.41 2.16
CA THR A 60 -5.55 -6.34 3.63
C THR A 60 -6.68 -7.13 4.29
N MET A 61 -7.92 -7.00 3.82
CA MET A 61 -9.06 -7.79 4.30
C MET A 61 -8.86 -9.29 4.06
N ALA A 62 -8.19 -9.67 2.97
CA ALA A 62 -7.78 -11.05 2.68
C ALA A 62 -6.61 -11.56 3.55
N GLY A 63 -6.11 -10.77 4.50
CA GLY A 63 -5.05 -11.15 5.42
C GLY A 63 -3.63 -11.01 4.87
N ALA A 64 -3.43 -10.36 3.72
CA ALA A 64 -2.10 -10.15 3.17
C ALA A 64 -1.30 -9.09 3.95
N ALA A 65 -1.96 -8.10 4.56
CA ALA A 65 -1.33 -7.06 5.35
C ALA A 65 -2.03 -6.85 6.70
N ASN A 66 -1.35 -6.23 7.65
CA ASN A 66 -1.91 -5.89 8.95
C ASN A 66 -2.78 -4.64 8.88
N ARG A 67 -2.36 -3.66 8.08
CA ARG A 67 -3.01 -2.37 7.94
C ARG A 67 -3.05 -1.94 6.48
N CYS A 68 -4.02 -1.07 6.15
CA CYS A 68 -4.01 -0.33 4.89
C CYS A 68 -4.24 1.16 5.13
N VAL A 69 -3.77 1.96 4.18
CA VAL A 69 -4.00 3.40 4.12
C VAL A 69 -4.58 3.71 2.74
N ILE A 70 -5.74 4.35 2.71
CA ILE A 70 -6.52 4.59 1.51
C ILE A 70 -6.74 6.09 1.27
N PRO A 71 -6.96 6.53 0.01
CA PRO A 71 -7.08 7.95 -0.31
C PRO A 71 -8.34 8.61 0.26
N GLU A 72 -9.40 7.84 0.53
CA GLU A 72 -10.67 8.34 1.04
C GLU A 72 -10.57 8.92 2.47
N TYR A 73 -9.55 8.51 3.23
CA TYR A 73 -9.36 8.96 4.60
C TYR A 73 -7.94 9.43 4.85
N LYS A 74 -7.80 10.68 5.31
CA LYS A 74 -6.49 11.21 5.74
C LYS A 74 -6.03 10.50 7.00
N PHE A 75 -4.80 10.01 6.99
CA PHE A 75 -4.23 9.22 8.08
C PHE A 75 -3.26 10.03 8.95
N ASP A 76 -3.18 9.62 10.21
CA ASP A 76 -2.22 10.13 11.18
C ASP A 76 -0.99 9.20 11.20
N ILE A 77 0.18 9.73 10.88
CA ILE A 77 1.42 8.95 10.78
C ILE A 77 1.90 8.46 12.16
N ASP A 78 1.68 9.23 13.23
CA ASP A 78 2.06 8.83 14.58
C ASP A 78 1.22 7.65 15.05
N LEU A 79 -0.11 7.71 14.82
CA LEU A 79 -1.03 6.61 15.11
C LEU A 79 -0.70 5.37 14.26
N LEU A 80 -0.45 5.54 12.97
CA LEU A 80 -0.07 4.44 12.08
C LEU A 80 1.21 3.76 12.57
N THR A 81 2.22 4.56 12.96
CA THR A 81 3.49 4.03 13.51
C THR A 81 3.24 3.19 14.75
N LYS A 82 2.48 3.71 15.70
CA LYS A 82 2.13 2.97 16.93
C LYS A 82 1.48 1.63 16.59
N LEU A 83 0.43 1.64 15.76
CA LEU A 83 -0.30 0.43 15.38
C LEU A 83 0.59 -0.61 14.70
N LEU A 84 1.49 -0.19 13.78
CA LEU A 84 2.41 -1.09 13.11
C LEU A 84 3.46 -1.68 14.05
N VAL A 85 3.94 -0.90 15.03
CA VAL A 85 4.87 -1.40 16.05
C VAL A 85 4.16 -2.39 16.98
N ASP A 86 2.93 -2.10 17.38
CA ASP A 86 2.12 -3.01 18.21
C ASP A 86 1.86 -4.33 17.47
N ASP A 87 1.43 -4.28 16.19
CA ASP A 87 1.24 -5.46 15.35
C ASP A 87 2.52 -6.28 15.18
N ARG A 88 3.66 -5.60 14.95
CA ARG A 88 4.98 -6.23 14.86
C ARG A 88 5.35 -6.95 16.16
N ASN A 89 5.12 -6.30 17.29
CA ASN A 89 5.48 -6.85 18.58
C ASN A 89 4.58 -8.03 18.99
N ALA A 90 3.32 -8.03 18.56
CA ALA A 90 2.40 -9.14 18.74
C ALA A 90 2.71 -10.34 17.83
N ASN A 91 3.36 -10.10 16.68
CA ASN A 91 3.71 -11.15 15.73
C ASN A 91 4.94 -11.94 16.24
N PRO A 92 4.88 -13.29 16.31
CA PRO A 92 6.05 -14.10 16.70
C PRO A 92 7.29 -13.87 15.82
N SER A 93 7.10 -13.61 14.52
CA SER A 93 8.17 -13.31 13.57
C SER A 93 8.58 -11.84 13.54
N LYS A 94 8.05 -11.02 14.44
CA LYS A 94 8.44 -9.62 14.65
C LYS A 94 8.44 -8.75 13.38
N TYR A 95 7.44 -8.90 12.53
CA TYR A 95 7.22 -7.99 11.39
C TYR A 95 5.76 -7.52 11.33
N SER A 96 5.51 -6.43 10.64
CA SER A 96 4.17 -6.01 10.25
C SER A 96 4.19 -5.39 8.85
N VAL A 97 3.04 -5.41 8.19
CA VAL A 97 2.86 -5.00 6.79
C VAL A 97 1.77 -3.95 6.71
N VAL A 98 2.03 -2.89 5.95
CA VAL A 98 1.03 -1.90 5.55
C VAL A 98 0.99 -1.76 4.04
N LEU A 99 -0.21 -1.80 3.46
CA LEU A 99 -0.48 -1.43 2.07
C LEU A 99 -0.92 0.03 2.02
N ILE A 100 -0.30 0.82 1.16
CA ILE A 100 -0.58 2.25 1.03
C ILE A 100 -0.97 2.55 -0.41
N SER A 101 -2.16 3.08 -0.62
CA SER A 101 -2.58 3.58 -1.94
C SER A 101 -1.77 4.82 -2.31
N GLU A 102 -1.35 4.92 -3.58
CA GLU A 102 -0.54 6.04 -4.09
C GLU A 102 -1.19 7.42 -3.90
N GLY A 103 -2.53 7.47 -3.82
CA GLY A 103 -3.30 8.68 -3.57
C GLY A 103 -3.56 8.98 -2.08
N ALA A 104 -3.00 8.20 -1.17
CA ALA A 104 -3.19 8.40 0.26
C ALA A 104 -2.60 9.75 0.74
N MET A 105 -3.23 10.35 1.74
CA MET A 105 -2.87 11.68 2.23
C MET A 105 -2.65 11.68 3.74
N PHE A 106 -1.60 12.38 4.20
CA PHE A 106 -1.41 12.66 5.61
C PHE A 106 -2.51 13.59 6.15
N LYS A 107 -2.82 13.48 7.41
CA LYS A 107 -3.67 14.43 8.11
C LYS A 107 -3.03 15.82 8.06
N GLY A 108 -3.73 16.79 7.44
CA GLY A 108 -3.19 18.14 7.19
C GLY A 108 -2.31 18.26 5.94
N GLY A 109 -2.10 17.17 5.17
CA GLY A 109 -1.33 17.15 3.93
C GLY A 109 -2.17 17.10 2.66
N GLU A 110 -1.49 17.15 1.52
CA GLU A 110 -2.02 16.99 0.17
C GLU A 110 -1.49 15.70 -0.47
N MET A 111 -2.00 15.35 -1.65
CA MET A 111 -1.49 14.21 -2.43
C MET A 111 -0.01 14.41 -2.77
N VAL A 112 0.74 13.33 -2.71
CA VAL A 112 2.18 13.33 -3.03
C VAL A 112 2.35 12.98 -4.50
N PHE A 113 3.01 13.86 -5.23
CA PHE A 113 3.33 13.67 -6.64
C PHE A 113 4.80 13.29 -6.79
N ALA A 114 5.06 12.21 -7.54
CA ALA A 114 6.42 11.74 -7.83
C ALA A 114 7.14 12.67 -8.82
N ASP A 115 6.39 13.35 -9.68
CA ASP A 115 6.92 14.27 -10.68
C ASP A 115 5.88 15.36 -10.99
N THR A 116 6.37 16.53 -11.39
CA THR A 116 5.54 17.66 -11.86
C THR A 116 5.13 17.50 -13.34
N GLU A 117 5.76 16.57 -14.08
CA GLU A 117 5.39 16.29 -15.47
C GLU A 117 4.04 15.56 -15.52
N LYS A 118 3.18 16.05 -16.39
CA LYS A 118 1.87 15.43 -16.68
C LYS A 118 2.02 14.34 -17.72
N ASP A 119 1.27 13.26 -17.55
CA ASP A 119 1.17 12.21 -18.59
C ASP A 119 0.42 12.72 -19.84
N ALA A 120 0.37 11.87 -20.89
CA ALA A 120 -0.30 12.18 -22.16
C ALA A 120 -1.81 12.50 -22.00
N TYR A 121 -2.39 12.25 -20.85
CA TYR A 121 -3.80 12.51 -20.50
C TYR A 121 -3.95 13.70 -19.54
N GLY A 122 -2.87 14.40 -19.22
CA GLY A 122 -2.89 15.59 -18.37
C GLY A 122 -2.86 15.32 -16.86
N HIS A 123 -2.64 14.08 -16.42
CA HIS A 123 -2.56 13.72 -15.01
C HIS A 123 -1.11 13.80 -14.51
N ALA A 124 -0.89 14.47 -13.38
CA ALA A 124 0.39 14.41 -12.69
C ALA A 124 0.63 12.99 -12.16
N LYS A 125 1.88 12.51 -12.27
CA LYS A 125 2.26 11.18 -11.81
C LYS A 125 2.26 11.16 -10.29
N LEU A 126 1.33 10.41 -9.70
CA LEU A 126 1.33 10.14 -8.25
C LEU A 126 2.43 9.14 -7.90
N GLY A 127 2.86 9.18 -6.66
CA GLY A 127 3.78 8.22 -6.10
C GLY A 127 4.79 8.84 -5.15
N GLY A 128 5.52 7.97 -4.44
CA GLY A 128 6.48 8.39 -3.42
C GLY A 128 5.88 8.57 -2.04
N ILE A 129 4.58 8.33 -1.86
CA ILE A 129 3.97 8.32 -0.52
C ILE A 129 4.59 7.22 0.34
N GLY A 130 4.91 6.06 -0.25
CA GLY A 130 5.60 4.97 0.44
C GLY A 130 6.98 5.39 0.96
N ASP A 131 7.74 6.17 0.19
CA ASP A 131 9.05 6.69 0.61
C ASP A 131 8.91 7.66 1.79
N LEU A 132 7.95 8.59 1.71
CA LEU A 132 7.68 9.54 2.78
C LEU A 132 7.21 8.85 4.06
N VAL A 133 6.27 7.90 3.94
CA VAL A 133 5.80 7.12 5.08
C VAL A 133 6.94 6.32 5.69
N SER A 134 7.76 5.66 4.89
CA SER A 134 8.90 4.87 5.38
C SER A 134 9.92 5.72 6.14
N SER A 135 10.21 6.91 5.62
CA SER A 135 11.11 7.86 6.29
C SER A 135 10.54 8.31 7.64
N LYS A 136 9.26 8.65 7.68
CA LYS A 136 8.57 9.06 8.91
C LYS A 136 8.44 7.91 9.92
N LEU A 137 8.09 6.70 9.45
CA LEU A 137 8.04 5.51 10.31
C LEU A 137 9.40 5.24 10.97
N LYS A 138 10.49 5.36 10.20
CA LYS A 138 11.85 5.17 10.73
C LYS A 138 12.18 6.20 11.82
N GLU A 139 11.83 7.46 11.60
CA GLU A 139 12.03 8.56 12.56
C GLU A 139 11.24 8.33 13.86
N ILE A 140 9.95 7.96 13.74
CA ILE A 140 9.01 7.89 14.86
C ILE A 140 9.08 6.53 15.59
N SER A 141 9.51 5.45 14.92
CA SER A 141 9.42 4.08 15.45
C SER A 141 10.09 3.89 16.82
N SER A 142 11.19 4.61 17.09
CA SER A 142 11.89 4.56 18.37
C SER A 142 11.01 4.97 19.55
N LYS A 143 10.07 5.88 19.36
CA LYS A 143 9.12 6.34 20.38
C LYS A 143 8.27 5.19 20.94
N TYR A 144 7.93 4.22 20.07
CA TYR A 144 7.06 3.07 20.40
C TYR A 144 7.79 1.75 20.55
N ASN A 145 9.11 1.73 20.33
CA ASN A 145 9.95 0.53 20.38
C ASN A 145 11.10 0.64 21.39
N ASN A 146 10.81 1.12 22.60
CA ASN A 146 11.78 1.23 23.70
C ASN A 146 13.07 1.96 23.30
N GLY A 147 12.95 3.05 22.54
CA GLY A 147 14.09 3.86 22.10
C GLY A 147 14.88 3.27 20.91
N LYS A 148 14.52 2.09 20.42
CA LYS A 148 15.20 1.45 19.28
C LYS A 148 14.46 1.70 17.98
N THR A 149 15.17 2.15 16.95
CA THR A 149 14.65 2.28 15.61
C THR A 149 14.38 0.91 14.98
N ILE A 150 13.35 0.83 14.13
CA ILE A 150 13.01 -0.38 13.38
C ILE A 150 13.43 -0.18 11.93
N ASN A 151 14.02 -1.20 11.33
CA ASN A 151 14.31 -1.20 9.91
C ASN A 151 13.02 -1.35 9.10
N ILE A 152 12.95 -0.62 7.99
CA ILE A 152 11.77 -0.59 7.12
C ILE A 152 12.19 -1.03 5.74
N ILE A 153 11.38 -1.91 5.13
CA ILE A 153 11.42 -2.20 3.70
C ILE A 153 10.32 -1.33 3.08
N ASN A 154 10.68 -0.52 2.11
CA ASN A 154 9.75 0.17 1.25
C ASN A 154 9.81 -0.45 -0.15
N GLN A 155 8.66 -0.86 -0.68
CA GLN A 155 8.56 -1.42 -2.01
C GLN A 155 7.33 -0.86 -2.72
N LYS A 156 7.55 -0.32 -3.91
CA LYS A 156 6.49 0.08 -4.82
C LYS A 156 6.14 -1.10 -5.72
N LEU A 157 4.92 -1.59 -5.66
CA LEU A 157 4.50 -2.73 -6.49
C LEU A 157 4.26 -2.31 -7.94
N GLY A 158 3.68 -1.14 -8.17
CA GLY A 158 3.57 -0.52 -9.49
C GLY A 158 3.09 -1.49 -10.58
N TYR A 159 3.79 -1.51 -11.70
CA TYR A 159 3.44 -2.33 -12.86
C TYR A 159 3.48 -3.85 -12.61
N MET A 160 4.14 -4.33 -11.56
CA MET A 160 4.17 -5.75 -11.23
C MET A 160 2.78 -6.33 -10.95
N VAL A 161 1.86 -5.53 -10.43
CA VAL A 161 0.47 -5.95 -10.18
C VAL A 161 -0.46 -5.75 -11.38
N ARG A 162 0.03 -5.07 -12.45
CA ARG A 162 -0.72 -4.88 -13.71
C ARG A 162 -0.45 -5.96 -14.75
N GLY A 163 0.64 -6.68 -14.60
CA GLY A 163 1.11 -7.65 -15.59
C GLY A 163 0.74 -9.09 -15.24
N GLY A 164 1.00 -9.97 -16.19
CA GLY A 164 0.78 -11.41 -16.07
C GLY A 164 -0.61 -11.84 -16.54
N ASP A 165 -0.88 -13.13 -16.36
CA ASP A 165 -2.15 -13.71 -16.77
C ASP A 165 -3.31 -13.18 -15.92
N PRO A 166 -4.48 -12.95 -16.54
CA PRO A 166 -5.68 -12.55 -15.82
C PRO A 166 -6.09 -13.66 -14.83
N ASP A 167 -6.64 -13.26 -13.69
CA ASP A 167 -7.26 -14.22 -12.80
C ASP A 167 -8.61 -14.72 -13.35
N PHE A 168 -9.27 -15.61 -12.60
CA PHE A 168 -10.51 -16.23 -13.06
C PHE A 168 -11.60 -15.19 -13.41
N LEU A 169 -11.78 -14.16 -12.59
CA LEU A 169 -12.83 -13.15 -12.82
C LEU A 169 -12.55 -12.26 -14.03
N ASP A 170 -11.28 -11.94 -14.28
CA ASP A 170 -10.88 -11.15 -15.44
C ASP A 170 -10.77 -11.98 -16.73
N SER A 171 -10.87 -13.33 -16.64
CA SER A 171 -10.78 -14.25 -17.78
C SER A 171 -12.12 -14.55 -18.43
N ILE A 172 -13.24 -14.24 -17.78
CA ILE A 172 -14.61 -14.43 -18.27
C ILE A 172 -15.18 -13.16 -18.83
#